data_1a7e6ecae507fa84bb3d95b9e978b30e
#
_entry.id   1a7e6ecae507fa84bb3d95b9e978b30e
#
_cell.length_a   1.000
_cell.length_b   1.000
_cell.length_c   1.000
_cell.angle_alpha   90.00
_cell.angle_beta   90.00
_cell.angle_gamma   90.00
#
_symmetry.space_group_name_H-M   'P 1'
#
loop_
_entity.id
_entity.type
_entity.pdbx_description
1 polymer ?
#
loop_
_entity_poly.entity_id
_entity_poly.type
_entity_poly.pdbx_seq_one_letter_code
_entity_poly.pdbx_strand_id
1 'polypeptide(L)'
;MKYIRERLSAKLFLANLAVIIVGVIILAITIQLTVPAAFNRHMGGMMNGPMMNGIGMGQGYSKTLFESFRASLFESLGYAVTASVLAALLVSLFLSRRVVAPLQTLSVASQSITNGHYDERVQVNGEDEIAQLATRFNQMAMQLEQVESMRRQLIGDVTHELRTPLTSIKGYMEGLVDGVLPSTPETFNQIHYEADRLSRLVDDLQ
;
A
#
# COMPACT_ATOMS: atom_id res chain seq x y z
N MET A 1 7.44 -23.77 8.27
CA MET A 1 6.29 -22.85 8.45
C MET A 1 6.67 -21.37 8.59
N LYS A 2 7.85 -21.00 9.12
CA LYS A 2 8.32 -19.59 9.22
C LYS A 2 8.46 -18.90 7.86
N TYR A 3 8.94 -19.57 6.83
CA TYR A 3 9.20 -19.05 5.48
C TYR A 3 7.95 -18.57 4.71
N ILE A 4 6.78 -19.16 4.98
CA ILE A 4 5.49 -18.78 4.35
C ILE A 4 4.91 -17.54 5.01
N ARG A 5 5.27 -17.26 6.25
CA ARG A 5 4.77 -16.14 7.04
C ARG A 5 5.42 -14.80 6.64
N GLU A 6 6.58 -14.85 6.02
CA GLU A 6 7.42 -13.69 5.70
C GLU A 6 7.27 -13.20 4.24
N ARG A 7 6.60 -13.95 3.34
CA ARG A 7 6.45 -13.55 1.94
C ARG A 7 4.99 -13.25 1.59
N LEU A 8 4.73 -12.02 1.18
CA LEU A 8 3.42 -11.56 0.69
C LEU A 8 2.94 -12.42 -0.49
N SER A 9 3.83 -12.72 -1.44
CA SER A 9 3.55 -13.58 -2.59
C SER A 9 3.06 -14.96 -2.19
N ALA A 10 3.64 -15.56 -1.14
CA ALA A 10 3.20 -16.86 -0.63
C ALA A 10 1.83 -16.79 0.04
N LYS A 11 1.54 -15.70 0.78
CA LYS A 11 0.22 -15.47 1.39
C LYS A 11 -0.86 -15.27 0.33
N LEU A 12 -0.55 -14.51 -0.73
CA LEU A 12 -1.46 -14.28 -1.86
C LEU A 12 -1.73 -15.56 -2.66
N PHE A 13 -0.68 -16.34 -2.91
CA PHE A 13 -0.81 -17.63 -3.58
C PHE A 13 -1.67 -18.60 -2.75
N LEU A 14 -1.42 -18.71 -1.43
CA LEU A 14 -2.21 -19.55 -0.53
C LEU A 14 -3.67 -19.09 -0.42
N ALA A 15 -3.93 -17.78 -0.40
CA ALA A 15 -5.28 -17.25 -0.40
C ALA A 15 -6.02 -17.62 -1.68
N ASN A 16 -5.40 -17.46 -2.85
CA ASN A 16 -5.96 -17.86 -4.13
C ASN A 16 -6.20 -19.39 -4.23
N LEU A 17 -5.21 -20.17 -3.78
CA LEU A 17 -5.32 -21.63 -3.74
C LEU A 17 -6.45 -22.08 -2.80
N ALA A 18 -6.60 -21.44 -1.65
CA ALA A 18 -7.68 -21.73 -0.71
C ALA A 18 -9.06 -21.48 -1.34
N VAL A 19 -9.25 -20.41 -2.10
CA VAL A 19 -10.51 -20.13 -2.83
C VAL A 19 -10.83 -21.24 -3.82
N ILE A 20 -9.83 -21.67 -4.60
CA ILE A 20 -10.00 -22.74 -5.58
C ILE A 20 -10.37 -24.05 -4.86
N ILE A 21 -9.64 -24.42 -3.79
CA ILE A 21 -9.90 -25.65 -3.02
C ILE A 21 -11.29 -25.62 -2.42
N VAL A 22 -11.70 -24.51 -1.79
CA VAL A 22 -13.04 -24.35 -1.22
C VAL A 22 -14.11 -24.49 -2.32
N GLY A 23 -13.93 -23.88 -3.47
CA GLY A 23 -14.85 -24.01 -4.61
C GLY A 23 -14.99 -25.46 -5.08
N VAL A 24 -13.87 -26.19 -5.23
CA VAL A 24 -13.86 -27.60 -5.63
C VAL A 24 -14.52 -28.49 -4.56
N ILE A 25 -14.25 -28.28 -3.28
CA ILE A 25 -14.85 -29.04 -2.19
C ILE A 25 -16.36 -28.84 -2.16
N ILE A 26 -16.83 -27.58 -2.28
CA ILE A 26 -18.26 -27.27 -2.29
C ILE A 26 -18.94 -27.94 -3.49
N LEU A 27 -18.32 -27.86 -4.67
CA LEU A 27 -18.84 -28.55 -5.87
C LEU A 27 -18.95 -30.06 -5.65
N ALA A 28 -17.91 -30.70 -5.12
CA ALA A 28 -17.88 -32.13 -4.86
C ALA A 28 -18.93 -32.55 -3.82
N ILE A 29 -19.07 -31.81 -2.71
CA ILE A 29 -20.08 -32.08 -1.68
C ILE A 29 -21.49 -31.92 -2.24
N THR A 30 -21.75 -30.87 -3.04
CA THR A 30 -23.04 -30.60 -3.64
C THR A 30 -23.42 -31.72 -4.60
N ILE A 31 -22.51 -32.19 -5.44
CA ILE A 31 -22.74 -33.33 -6.34
C ILE A 31 -23.05 -34.59 -5.54
N GLN A 32 -22.28 -34.91 -4.47
CA GLN A 32 -22.51 -36.09 -3.65
C GLN A 32 -23.84 -36.09 -2.89
N LEU A 33 -24.31 -34.93 -2.44
CA LEU A 33 -25.58 -34.83 -1.71
C LEU A 33 -26.78 -34.74 -2.63
N THR A 34 -26.69 -34.06 -3.76
CA THR A 34 -27.84 -33.77 -4.64
C THR A 34 -28.16 -34.95 -5.57
N VAL A 35 -27.13 -35.63 -6.09
CA VAL A 35 -27.32 -36.75 -7.03
C VAL A 35 -28.04 -37.94 -6.37
N PRO A 36 -27.63 -38.44 -5.17
CA PRO A 36 -28.36 -39.52 -4.49
C PRO A 36 -29.78 -39.12 -4.04
N ALA A 37 -29.95 -37.88 -3.57
CA ALA A 37 -31.27 -37.38 -3.14
C ALA A 37 -32.25 -37.25 -4.28
N ALA A 38 -31.82 -36.82 -5.45
CA ALA A 38 -32.62 -36.77 -6.66
C ALA A 38 -32.98 -38.19 -7.15
N PHE A 39 -32.00 -39.11 -7.14
CA PHE A 39 -32.20 -40.50 -7.50
C PHE A 39 -33.21 -41.20 -6.57
N ASN A 40 -33.07 -41.04 -5.26
CA ASN A 40 -33.98 -41.67 -4.28
C ASN A 40 -35.42 -41.08 -4.33
N ARG A 41 -35.59 -39.80 -4.59
CA ARG A 41 -36.92 -39.19 -4.78
C ARG A 41 -37.62 -39.78 -6.00
N HIS A 42 -36.91 -40.12 -7.06
CA HIS A 42 -37.50 -40.70 -8.28
C HIS A 42 -37.73 -42.19 -8.15
N MET A 43 -36.80 -42.93 -7.53
CA MET A 43 -37.01 -44.38 -7.27
C MET A 43 -38.11 -44.65 -6.23
N GLY A 44 -38.24 -43.82 -5.19
CA GLY A 44 -39.30 -43.94 -4.17
C GLY A 44 -40.70 -43.70 -4.77
N GLY A 45 -40.85 -42.84 -5.76
CA GLY A 45 -42.08 -42.65 -6.52
C GLY A 45 -42.48 -43.84 -7.37
N MET A 46 -41.52 -44.67 -7.81
CA MET A 46 -41.76 -45.87 -8.56
C MET A 46 -42.16 -47.08 -7.72
N MET A 47 -41.64 -47.22 -6.52
CA MET A 47 -41.98 -48.32 -5.62
C MET A 47 -43.40 -48.21 -5.04
N ASN A 48 -43.99 -47.03 -4.98
CA ASN A 48 -45.34 -46.79 -4.45
C ASN A 48 -46.42 -46.50 -5.54
N GLY A 49 -46.07 -46.56 -6.84
CA GLY A 49 -47.06 -46.48 -7.92
C GLY A 49 -47.73 -47.84 -8.21
N PRO A 50 -49.04 -47.91 -8.60
CA PRO A 50 -49.64 -49.12 -8.88
C PRO A 50 -49.01 -49.81 -10.12
N MET A 51 -48.32 -50.93 -9.87
CA MET A 51 -47.84 -51.81 -10.88
C MET A 51 -49.11 -52.47 -11.53
N MET A 52 -49.59 -51.86 -12.58
CA MET A 52 -50.35 -52.61 -13.60
C MET A 52 -50.84 -51.69 -14.73
N ASN A 53 -50.12 -51.64 -15.79
CA ASN A 53 -50.58 -51.95 -17.14
C ASN A 53 -49.43 -51.61 -18.13
N GLY A 54 -48.96 -52.67 -18.77
CA GLY A 54 -48.02 -52.56 -19.86
C GLY A 54 -48.60 -51.74 -21.00
N ILE A 55 -47.76 -50.99 -21.62
CA ILE A 55 -47.78 -50.27 -22.89
C ILE A 55 -47.41 -48.79 -22.65
N GLY A 56 -46.14 -48.48 -22.94
CA GLY A 56 -45.69 -47.10 -23.03
C GLY A 56 -44.40 -46.72 -22.23
N MET A 57 -43.59 -47.72 -21.91
CA MET A 57 -42.40 -47.53 -21.01
C MET A 57 -41.15 -46.79 -21.59
N GLY A 58 -41.15 -46.37 -22.86
CA GLY A 58 -39.93 -45.94 -23.50
C GLY A 58 -39.67 -44.42 -23.49
N GLN A 59 -40.66 -43.60 -23.73
CA GLN A 59 -40.45 -42.17 -24.03
C GLN A 59 -40.78 -41.20 -22.87
N GLY A 60 -41.76 -41.55 -22.02
CA GLY A 60 -42.10 -40.68 -20.87
C GLY A 60 -41.07 -40.74 -19.74
N TYR A 61 -40.47 -41.93 -19.55
CA TYR A 61 -39.50 -42.19 -18.47
C TYR A 61 -38.15 -41.49 -18.69
N SER A 62 -37.65 -41.52 -19.92
CA SER A 62 -36.41 -40.86 -20.28
C SER A 62 -36.50 -39.34 -20.16
N LYS A 63 -37.68 -38.76 -20.44
CA LYS A 63 -37.88 -37.31 -20.38
C LYS A 63 -37.95 -36.79 -18.94
N THR A 64 -38.60 -37.49 -18.03
CA THR A 64 -38.68 -37.13 -16.60
C THR A 64 -37.33 -37.32 -15.88
N LEU A 65 -36.55 -38.34 -16.22
CA LEU A 65 -35.21 -38.54 -15.74
C LEU A 65 -34.27 -37.39 -16.19
N PHE A 66 -34.36 -37.02 -17.46
CA PHE A 66 -33.54 -35.94 -18.00
C PHE A 66 -33.89 -34.59 -17.37
N GLU A 67 -35.18 -34.29 -17.17
CA GLU A 67 -35.61 -33.04 -16.52
C GLU A 67 -35.17 -32.95 -15.05
N SER A 68 -35.28 -34.03 -14.29
CA SER A 68 -34.84 -34.05 -12.89
C SER A 68 -33.30 -34.01 -12.73
N PHE A 69 -32.58 -34.67 -13.64
CA PHE A 69 -31.11 -34.55 -13.67
C PHE A 69 -30.67 -33.13 -13.99
N ARG A 70 -31.30 -32.50 -14.98
CA ARG A 70 -31.05 -31.10 -15.33
C ARG A 70 -31.36 -30.15 -14.18
N ALA A 71 -32.49 -30.31 -13.49
CA ALA A 71 -32.84 -29.50 -12.33
C ALA A 71 -31.81 -29.63 -11.19
N SER A 72 -31.37 -30.86 -10.90
CA SER A 72 -30.33 -31.10 -9.87
C SER A 72 -28.98 -30.49 -10.23
N LEU A 73 -28.63 -30.50 -11.53
CA LEU A 73 -27.40 -29.84 -12.01
C LEU A 73 -27.47 -28.31 -11.83
N PHE A 74 -28.59 -27.68 -12.20
CA PHE A 74 -28.77 -26.24 -12.03
C PHE A 74 -28.78 -25.84 -10.55
N GLU A 75 -29.38 -26.60 -9.66
CA GLU A 75 -29.38 -26.36 -8.23
C GLU A 75 -27.97 -26.48 -7.66
N SER A 76 -27.22 -27.51 -8.02
CA SER A 76 -25.84 -27.71 -7.57
C SER A 76 -24.88 -26.62 -8.08
N LEU A 77 -25.04 -26.21 -9.35
CA LEU A 77 -24.30 -25.09 -9.93
C LEU A 77 -24.63 -23.77 -9.20
N GLY A 78 -25.91 -23.55 -8.86
CA GLY A 78 -26.33 -22.38 -8.09
C GLY A 78 -25.62 -22.26 -6.74
N TYR A 79 -25.55 -23.33 -5.97
CA TYR A 79 -24.81 -23.36 -4.69
C TYR A 79 -23.32 -23.17 -4.89
N ALA A 80 -22.71 -23.81 -5.88
CA ALA A 80 -21.29 -23.68 -6.18
C ALA A 80 -20.92 -22.24 -6.58
N VAL A 81 -21.72 -21.60 -7.42
CA VAL A 81 -21.51 -20.21 -7.84
C VAL A 81 -21.64 -19.26 -6.64
N THR A 82 -22.71 -19.42 -5.83
CA THR A 82 -22.93 -18.56 -4.66
C THR A 82 -21.78 -18.66 -3.66
N ALA A 83 -21.32 -19.87 -3.37
CA ALA A 83 -20.20 -20.10 -2.47
C ALA A 83 -18.87 -19.54 -3.02
N SER A 84 -18.64 -19.68 -4.33
CA SER A 84 -17.46 -19.13 -5.00
C SER A 84 -17.44 -17.60 -4.96
N VAL A 85 -18.60 -16.96 -5.16
CA VAL A 85 -18.72 -15.49 -5.05
C VAL A 85 -18.45 -15.02 -3.63
N LEU A 86 -18.99 -15.68 -2.61
CA LEU A 86 -18.73 -15.35 -1.21
C LEU A 86 -17.24 -15.51 -0.86
N ALA A 87 -16.61 -16.60 -1.29
CA ALA A 87 -15.19 -16.82 -1.07
C ALA A 87 -14.33 -15.75 -1.78
N ALA A 88 -14.67 -15.39 -3.02
CA ALA A 88 -13.99 -14.34 -3.76
C ALA A 88 -14.11 -12.97 -3.07
N LEU A 89 -15.28 -12.63 -2.54
CA LEU A 89 -15.49 -11.40 -1.77
C LEU A 89 -14.63 -11.36 -0.49
N LEU A 90 -14.56 -12.46 0.25
CA LEU A 90 -13.72 -12.54 1.45
C LEU A 90 -12.22 -12.34 1.12
N VAL A 91 -11.74 -12.98 0.05
CA VAL A 91 -10.34 -12.81 -0.39
C VAL A 91 -10.10 -11.40 -0.90
N SER A 92 -11.03 -10.81 -1.64
CA SER A 92 -10.94 -9.43 -2.12
C SER A 92 -10.84 -8.44 -0.96
N LEU A 93 -11.67 -8.59 0.08
CA LEU A 93 -11.61 -7.77 1.29
C LEU A 93 -10.30 -7.95 2.07
N PHE A 94 -9.81 -9.18 2.16
CA PHE A 94 -8.53 -9.47 2.79
C PHE A 94 -7.37 -8.78 2.04
N LEU A 95 -7.36 -8.90 0.72
CA LEU A 95 -6.34 -8.31 -0.14
C LEU A 95 -6.36 -6.77 -0.08
N SER A 96 -7.56 -6.19 -0.14
CA SER A 96 -7.76 -4.75 -0.03
C SER A 96 -7.16 -4.20 1.27
N ARG A 97 -7.40 -4.85 2.41
CA ARG A 97 -6.91 -4.40 3.72
C ARG A 97 -5.43 -4.70 3.96
N ARG A 98 -4.90 -5.79 3.41
CA ARG A 98 -3.53 -6.24 3.68
C ARG A 98 -2.49 -5.73 2.70
N VAL A 99 -2.92 -5.36 1.49
CA VAL A 99 -2.01 -4.93 0.42
C VAL A 99 -2.36 -3.53 -0.06
N VAL A 100 -3.60 -3.32 -0.49
CA VAL A 100 -3.98 -2.05 -1.15
C VAL A 100 -3.93 -0.88 -0.17
N ALA A 101 -4.52 -1.02 1.02
CA ALA A 101 -4.57 0.06 1.99
C ALA A 101 -3.17 0.53 2.46
N PRO A 102 -2.21 -0.35 2.83
CA PRO A 102 -0.86 0.08 3.16
C PRO A 102 -0.11 0.75 2.01
N LEU A 103 -0.30 0.27 0.76
CA LEU A 103 0.31 0.90 -0.41
C LEU A 103 -0.25 2.30 -0.67
N GLN A 104 -1.56 2.50 -0.47
CA GLN A 104 -2.17 3.84 -0.54
C GLN A 104 -1.60 4.78 0.54
N THR A 105 -1.44 4.29 1.78
CA THR A 105 -0.82 5.06 2.87
C THR A 105 0.61 5.48 2.50
N LEU A 106 1.42 4.56 1.96
CA LEU A 106 2.77 4.87 1.49
C LEU A 106 2.76 5.89 0.35
N SER A 107 1.81 5.79 -0.58
CA SER A 107 1.67 6.74 -1.68
C SER A 107 1.33 8.15 -1.18
N VAL A 108 0.40 8.27 -0.23
CA VAL A 108 0.04 9.57 0.38
C VAL A 108 1.22 10.14 1.17
N ALA A 109 1.89 9.33 1.98
CA ALA A 109 3.07 9.76 2.73
C ALA A 109 4.21 10.21 1.78
N SER A 110 4.41 9.51 0.66
CA SER A 110 5.39 9.91 -0.36
C SER A 110 5.03 11.28 -0.95
N GLN A 111 3.75 11.56 -1.18
CA GLN A 111 3.30 12.88 -1.66
C GLN A 111 3.55 13.96 -0.58
N SER A 112 3.36 13.66 0.70
CA SER A 112 3.68 14.61 1.80
C SER A 112 5.17 14.94 1.81
N ILE A 113 6.06 13.96 1.63
CA ILE A 113 7.52 14.18 1.52
C ILE A 113 7.85 15.11 0.33
N THR A 114 7.23 14.91 -0.83
CA THR A 114 7.46 15.80 -2.00
C THR A 114 6.99 17.23 -1.76
N ASN A 115 6.02 17.43 -0.86
CA ASN A 115 5.54 18.74 -0.45
C ASN A 115 6.38 19.37 0.70
N GLY A 116 7.47 18.73 1.10
CA GLY A 116 8.39 19.24 2.11
C GLY A 116 8.06 18.85 3.56
N HIS A 117 7.08 17.96 3.78
CA HIS A 117 6.75 17.43 5.11
C HIS A 117 7.58 16.17 5.38
N TYR A 118 8.84 16.36 5.76
CA TYR A 118 9.80 15.27 5.95
C TYR A 118 9.64 14.55 7.30
N ASP A 119 8.80 15.06 8.19
CA ASP A 119 8.42 14.47 9.48
C ASP A 119 7.37 13.35 9.35
N GLU A 120 6.77 13.17 8.16
CA GLU A 120 5.77 12.13 7.90
C GLU A 120 6.35 10.73 8.10
N ARG A 121 5.60 9.88 8.82
CA ARG A 121 5.99 8.48 9.09
C ARG A 121 4.82 7.55 8.86
N VAL A 122 5.12 6.39 8.27
CA VAL A 122 4.15 5.33 8.05
C VAL A 122 4.28 4.28 9.15
N GLN A 123 3.14 3.83 9.68
CA GLN A 123 3.13 2.75 10.67
C GLN A 123 3.59 1.44 10.04
N VAL A 124 4.56 0.78 10.69
CA VAL A 124 5.07 -0.52 10.28
C VAL A 124 4.26 -1.62 10.98
N ASN A 125 3.45 -2.35 10.22
CA ASN A 125 2.61 -3.43 10.74
C ASN A 125 2.98 -4.76 10.08
N GLY A 126 3.52 -5.70 10.84
CA GLY A 126 3.90 -7.04 10.37
C GLY A 126 5.39 -7.18 10.11
N GLU A 127 5.76 -8.30 9.45
CA GLU A 127 7.13 -8.69 9.13
C GLU A 127 7.28 -9.05 7.64
N ASP A 128 6.29 -8.71 6.80
CA ASP A 128 6.27 -9.01 5.37
C ASP A 128 6.97 -7.91 4.55
N GLU A 129 6.97 -8.07 3.24
CA GLU A 129 7.63 -7.15 2.30
C GLU A 129 7.03 -5.74 2.36
N ILE A 130 5.75 -5.60 2.71
CA ILE A 130 5.10 -4.29 2.89
C ILE A 130 5.63 -3.59 4.15
N ALA A 131 5.81 -4.34 5.25
CA ALA A 131 6.41 -3.81 6.47
C ALA A 131 7.87 -3.40 6.25
N GLN A 132 8.64 -4.17 5.48
CA GLN A 132 10.00 -3.82 5.10
C GLN A 132 10.03 -2.55 4.23
N LEU A 133 9.09 -2.40 3.29
CA LEU A 133 8.96 -1.21 2.46
C LEU A 133 8.64 0.03 3.32
N ALA A 134 7.71 -0.09 4.27
CA ALA A 134 7.37 0.99 5.20
C ALA A 134 8.58 1.40 6.06
N THR A 135 9.36 0.42 6.54
CA THR A 135 10.59 0.68 7.29
C THR A 135 11.61 1.45 6.46
N ARG A 136 11.86 1.03 5.22
CA ARG A 136 12.79 1.71 4.31
C ARG A 136 12.31 3.11 3.94
N PHE A 137 11.00 3.29 3.76
CA PHE A 137 10.40 4.60 3.55
C PHE A 137 10.67 5.54 4.75
N ASN A 138 10.43 5.08 5.98
CA ASN A 138 10.69 5.86 7.18
C ASN A 138 12.17 6.24 7.34
N GLN A 139 13.09 5.33 6.99
CA GLN A 139 14.53 5.61 6.97
C GLN A 139 14.88 6.70 5.96
N MET A 140 14.33 6.63 4.76
CA MET A 140 14.52 7.66 3.73
C MET A 140 13.96 9.02 4.18
N ALA A 141 12.74 9.04 4.75
CA ALA A 141 12.11 10.26 5.26
C ALA A 141 12.97 10.91 6.36
N MET A 142 13.50 10.11 7.29
CA MET A 142 14.40 10.59 8.34
C MET A 142 15.69 11.19 7.76
N GLN A 143 16.29 10.57 6.75
CA GLN A 143 17.49 11.12 6.10
C GLN A 143 17.19 12.46 5.40
N LEU A 144 16.04 12.57 4.71
CA LEU A 144 15.64 13.82 4.07
C LEU A 144 15.37 14.92 5.09
N GLU A 145 14.71 14.61 6.21
CA GLU A 145 14.50 15.54 7.32
C GLU A 145 15.84 16.06 7.88
N GLN A 146 16.80 15.17 8.07
CA GLN A 146 18.13 15.52 8.56
C GLN A 146 18.89 16.42 7.57
N VAL A 147 18.85 16.11 6.27
CA VAL A 147 19.48 16.92 5.22
C VAL A 147 18.87 18.32 5.17
N GLU A 148 17.52 18.42 5.22
CA GLU A 148 16.85 19.72 5.20
C GLU A 148 17.12 20.53 6.47
N SER A 149 17.21 19.87 7.63
CA SER A 149 17.60 20.52 8.89
C SER A 149 19.03 21.09 8.81
N MET A 150 19.98 20.27 8.33
CA MET A 150 21.37 20.73 8.12
C MET A 150 21.45 21.87 7.13
N ARG A 151 20.69 21.82 6.04
CA ARG A 151 20.62 22.91 5.04
C ARG A 151 20.12 24.21 5.67
N ARG A 152 19.04 24.15 6.48
CA ARG A 152 18.51 25.34 7.17
C ARG A 152 19.50 25.90 8.16
N GLN A 153 20.17 25.04 8.90
CA GLN A 153 21.21 25.46 9.84
C GLN A 153 22.37 26.15 9.09
N LEU A 154 22.87 25.54 8.02
CA LEU A 154 23.95 26.14 7.21
C LEU A 154 23.54 27.51 6.67
N ILE A 155 22.33 27.66 6.13
CA ILE A 155 21.85 28.97 5.65
C ILE A 155 21.79 29.98 6.80
N GLY A 156 21.34 29.55 7.99
CA GLY A 156 21.31 30.38 9.20
C GLY A 156 22.70 30.84 9.59
N ASP A 157 23.66 29.93 9.70
CA ASP A 157 25.04 30.19 10.09
C ASP A 157 25.71 31.12 9.09
N VAL A 158 25.61 30.85 7.80
CA VAL A 158 26.13 31.71 6.72
C VAL A 158 25.53 33.12 6.79
N THR A 159 24.22 33.22 7.01
CA THR A 159 23.55 34.52 7.12
C THR A 159 24.10 35.32 8.30
N HIS A 160 24.36 34.69 9.43
CA HIS A 160 24.93 35.34 10.62
C HIS A 160 26.39 35.77 10.38
N GLU A 161 27.21 34.89 9.78
CA GLU A 161 28.62 35.18 9.49
C GLU A 161 28.79 36.29 8.44
N LEU A 162 27.88 36.41 7.48
CA LEU A 162 27.88 37.51 6.51
C LEU A 162 27.35 38.83 7.08
N ARG A 163 26.39 38.78 8.00
CA ARG A 163 25.77 40.00 8.55
C ARG A 163 26.76 40.81 9.38
N THR A 164 27.63 40.16 10.15
CA THR A 164 28.58 40.84 11.07
C THR A 164 29.55 41.74 10.31
N PRO A 165 30.34 41.28 9.34
CA PRO A 165 31.28 42.15 8.60
C PRO A 165 30.55 43.21 7.77
N LEU A 166 29.37 42.89 7.22
CA LEU A 166 28.54 43.83 6.47
C LEU A 166 28.06 44.99 7.38
N THR A 167 27.63 44.68 8.61
CA THR A 167 27.24 45.70 9.58
C THR A 167 28.42 46.57 10.00
N SER A 168 29.62 45.98 10.17
CA SER A 168 30.84 46.71 10.44
C SER A 168 31.18 47.68 9.31
N ILE A 169 31.23 47.21 8.07
CA ILE A 169 31.47 48.04 6.88
C ILE A 169 30.47 49.20 6.84
N LYS A 170 29.17 48.90 7.01
CA LYS A 170 28.12 49.93 7.00
C LYS A 170 28.34 50.98 8.10
N GLY A 171 28.67 50.55 9.32
CA GLY A 171 28.91 51.43 10.44
C GLY A 171 30.12 52.34 10.23
N TYR A 172 31.22 51.81 9.67
CA TYR A 172 32.40 52.64 9.31
C TYR A 172 32.04 53.65 8.22
N MET A 173 31.29 53.25 7.21
CA MET A 173 30.87 54.16 6.12
C MET A 173 29.93 55.27 6.64
N GLU A 174 28.96 54.94 7.46
CA GLU A 174 28.07 55.93 8.11
C GLU A 174 28.87 56.92 8.98
N GLY A 175 29.80 56.39 9.81
CA GLY A 175 30.65 57.22 10.64
C GLY A 175 31.56 58.17 9.85
N LEU A 176 32.04 57.74 8.67
CA LEU A 176 32.80 58.61 7.76
C LEU A 176 31.90 59.69 7.12
N VAL A 177 30.70 59.35 6.69
CA VAL A 177 29.74 60.27 6.07
C VAL A 177 29.29 61.34 7.09
N ASP A 178 29.01 60.94 8.31
CA ASP A 178 28.55 61.81 9.39
C ASP A 178 29.67 62.62 10.03
N GLY A 179 30.92 62.41 9.60
CA GLY A 179 32.10 63.08 10.14
C GLY A 179 32.49 62.68 11.58
N VAL A 180 31.90 61.59 12.09
CA VAL A 180 32.19 61.04 13.43
C VAL A 180 33.53 60.28 13.42
N LEU A 181 33.84 59.62 12.29
CA LEU A 181 35.11 58.91 12.11
C LEU A 181 36.05 59.74 11.22
N PRO A 182 37.33 59.79 11.52
CA PRO A 182 38.33 60.47 10.69
C PRO A 182 38.58 59.67 9.40
N SER A 183 38.72 60.38 8.27
CA SER A 183 39.09 59.79 6.98
C SER A 183 40.60 59.48 6.92
N THR A 184 41.04 58.50 7.74
CA THR A 184 42.43 58.08 7.83
C THR A 184 42.67 56.75 7.13
N PRO A 185 43.94 56.45 6.74
CA PRO A 185 44.30 55.14 6.18
C PRO A 185 43.85 53.96 7.08
N GLU A 186 43.88 54.13 8.38
CA GLU A 186 43.48 53.11 9.37
C GLU A 186 41.98 52.79 9.24
N THR A 187 41.14 53.80 9.11
CA THR A 187 39.68 53.60 8.92
C THR A 187 39.37 52.88 7.61
N PHE A 188 40.04 53.27 6.51
CA PHE A 188 39.89 52.57 5.23
C PHE A 188 40.42 51.13 5.25
N ASN A 189 41.55 50.89 5.96
CA ASN A 189 42.08 49.54 6.10
C ASN A 189 41.14 48.62 6.88
N GLN A 190 40.37 49.11 7.86
CA GLN A 190 39.37 48.34 8.57
C GLN A 190 38.22 47.92 7.63
N ILE A 191 37.73 48.85 6.80
CA ILE A 191 36.71 48.54 5.80
C ILE A 191 37.23 47.47 4.81
N HIS A 192 38.45 47.63 4.34
CA HIS A 192 39.11 46.71 3.43
C HIS A 192 39.24 45.30 4.06
N TYR A 193 39.69 45.25 5.33
CA TYR A 193 39.81 43.97 6.06
C TYR A 193 38.48 43.21 6.16
N GLU A 194 37.39 43.91 6.49
CA GLU A 194 36.07 43.29 6.57
C GLU A 194 35.56 42.87 5.21
N ALA A 195 35.86 43.62 4.13
CA ALA A 195 35.54 43.25 2.77
C ALA A 195 36.31 41.99 2.29
N ASP A 196 37.60 41.89 2.60
CA ASP A 196 38.42 40.71 2.32
C ASP A 196 37.96 39.49 3.12
N ARG A 197 37.48 39.70 4.35
CA ARG A 197 36.90 38.64 5.18
C ARG A 197 35.62 38.11 4.55
N LEU A 198 34.74 38.98 4.05
CA LEU A 198 33.53 38.61 3.31
C LEU A 198 33.86 37.80 2.06
N SER A 199 34.85 38.24 1.28
CA SER A 199 35.29 37.53 0.06
C SER A 199 35.73 36.10 0.38
N ARG A 200 36.56 35.93 1.41
CA ARG A 200 37.01 34.58 1.84
C ARG A 200 35.87 33.70 2.29
N LEU A 201 34.91 34.26 3.05
CA LEU A 201 33.70 33.51 3.46
C LEU A 201 32.87 33.00 2.27
N VAL A 202 32.75 33.81 1.22
CA VAL A 202 32.04 33.40 0.00
C VAL A 202 32.82 32.31 -0.77
N ASP A 203 34.14 32.42 -0.83
CA ASP A 203 35.01 31.44 -1.47
C ASP A 203 34.96 30.08 -0.77
N ASP A 204 34.89 30.07 0.57
CA ASP A 204 34.78 28.86 1.40
C ASP A 204 33.41 28.13 1.24
N LEU A 205 32.41 28.79 0.63
CA LEU A 205 31.08 28.23 0.41
C LEU A 205 30.91 27.58 -0.97
N GLN A 206 31.91 27.67 -1.85
CA GLN A 206 31.89 27.07 -3.19
C GLN A 206 32.53 25.68 -3.22
#